data_0f8e1a80de41bf46b13fd135aad2dc29
#
_entry.id   0f8e1a80de41bf46b13fd135aad2dc29
#
_cell.length_a   1.000
_cell.length_b   1.000
_cell.length_c   1.000
_cell.angle_alpha   90.00
_cell.angle_beta   90.00
_cell.angle_gamma   90.00
#
_symmetry.space_group_name_H-M   'P 1'
#
loop_
_entity.id
_entity.type
_entity.pdbx_description
1 polymer ?
#
loop_
_entity_poly.entity_id
_entity_poly.type
_entity_poly.pdbx_seq_one_letter_code
_entity_poly.pdbx_strand_id
1 'polypeptide(L)'
;AVELVRTGEADILMKGLINTDNLLRAVLKKDTGLLPPGGVLSHVAVAQIPLYHKLLLFSDAAVIPRPTLEQYRAMITCDVALCRVLGNEQPRVALIHCTEKVNEKFPHTLSYVQLKDDALRGRFGQVLVDGPMDAKTACDKHSGEIKGLTSPVVGNADVLIFPNIESGNTFYKTLSLFGDANMAGMLTGTIAPVVVPSRSDSGNSKFYSLALACMAGKLTQESL
;
A
#
# COMPACT_ATOMS: atom_id res chain seq x y z
N ALA A 1 -22.57 -7.41 9.41
CA ALA A 1 -21.72 -7.33 8.20
C ALA A 1 -20.35 -7.98 8.45
N VAL A 2 -19.57 -7.52 9.46
CA VAL A 2 -18.26 -8.15 9.79
C VAL A 2 -18.42 -9.64 10.09
N GLU A 3 -19.42 -10.03 10.84
CA GLU A 3 -19.72 -11.43 11.17
C GLU A 3 -19.99 -12.27 9.91
N LEU A 4 -20.81 -11.78 8.98
CA LEU A 4 -21.09 -12.48 7.72
C LEU A 4 -19.84 -12.77 6.90
N VAL A 5 -18.90 -11.81 6.86
CA VAL A 5 -17.61 -12.02 6.19
C VAL A 5 -16.76 -13.01 6.96
N ARG A 6 -16.71 -12.92 8.28
CA ARG A 6 -15.95 -13.83 9.14
C ARG A 6 -16.44 -15.30 9.06
N THR A 7 -17.74 -15.49 8.90
CA THR A 7 -18.37 -16.84 8.78
C THR A 7 -18.35 -17.38 7.35
N GLY A 8 -17.89 -16.60 6.36
CA GLY A 8 -17.86 -17.01 4.95
C GLY A 8 -19.21 -16.87 4.23
N GLU A 9 -20.18 -16.19 4.83
CA GLU A 9 -21.48 -15.88 4.20
C GLU A 9 -21.37 -14.66 3.25
N ALA A 10 -20.26 -13.93 3.30
CA ALA A 10 -19.90 -12.85 2.39
C ALA A 10 -18.38 -12.81 2.18
N ASP A 11 -17.94 -12.47 0.98
CA ASP A 11 -16.53 -12.50 0.57
C ASP A 11 -15.81 -11.19 0.80
N ILE A 12 -16.51 -10.06 0.79
CA ILE A 12 -15.95 -8.71 0.84
C ILE A 12 -16.75 -7.84 1.80
N LEU A 13 -16.07 -7.04 2.60
CA LEU A 13 -16.69 -5.99 3.40
C LEU A 13 -16.47 -4.62 2.75
N MET A 14 -17.56 -3.94 2.39
CA MET A 14 -17.46 -2.56 1.89
C MET A 14 -18.15 -1.57 2.83
N LYS A 15 -17.44 -0.49 3.16
CA LYS A 15 -17.95 0.62 3.97
C LYS A 15 -18.97 1.45 3.19
N GLY A 16 -20.13 1.66 3.80
CA GLY A 16 -21.11 2.66 3.35
C GLY A 16 -20.92 4.01 4.07
N LEU A 17 -22.01 4.56 4.61
CA LEU A 17 -22.03 5.87 5.27
C LEU A 17 -21.49 5.86 6.72
N ILE A 18 -21.23 4.70 7.29
CA ILE A 18 -20.67 4.59 8.65
C ILE A 18 -19.32 5.31 8.77
N ASN A 19 -19.01 5.84 9.94
CA ASN A 19 -17.70 6.42 10.22
C ASN A 19 -16.60 5.35 10.14
N THR A 20 -15.46 5.72 9.58
CA THR A 20 -14.30 4.82 9.41
C THR A 20 -13.85 4.22 10.75
N ASP A 21 -13.79 5.02 11.81
CA ASP A 21 -13.39 4.55 13.15
C ASP A 21 -14.29 3.44 13.68
N ASN A 22 -15.60 3.53 13.46
CA ASN A 22 -16.56 2.50 13.89
C ASN A 22 -16.37 1.20 13.11
N LEU A 23 -16.10 1.29 11.81
CA LEU A 23 -15.78 0.13 10.99
C LEU A 23 -14.46 -0.50 11.42
N LEU A 24 -13.40 0.31 11.58
CA LEU A 24 -12.08 -0.18 11.99
C LEU A 24 -12.13 -0.86 13.36
N ARG A 25 -12.89 -0.31 14.33
CA ARG A 25 -13.09 -0.97 15.63
C ARG A 25 -13.74 -2.34 15.48
N ALA A 26 -14.70 -2.50 14.56
CA ALA A 26 -15.34 -3.78 14.32
C ALA A 26 -14.42 -4.78 13.61
N VAL A 27 -13.61 -4.30 12.64
CA VAL A 27 -12.62 -5.11 11.92
C VAL A 27 -11.49 -5.57 12.83
N LEU A 28 -11.04 -4.71 13.75
CA LEU A 28 -9.94 -4.96 14.69
C LEU A 28 -10.35 -5.71 15.95
N LYS A 29 -11.63 -6.01 16.15
CA LYS A 29 -12.09 -6.69 17.35
C LYS A 29 -11.50 -8.10 17.45
N LYS A 30 -10.79 -8.37 18.56
CA LYS A 30 -9.94 -9.55 18.76
C LYS A 30 -10.63 -10.88 18.41
N ASP A 31 -11.87 -11.08 18.91
CA ASP A 31 -12.55 -12.37 18.80
C ASP A 31 -13.58 -12.45 17.66
N THR A 32 -14.00 -11.31 17.14
CA THR A 32 -15.10 -11.22 16.16
C THR A 32 -14.79 -10.34 14.96
N GLY A 33 -13.55 -9.81 14.87
CA GLY A 33 -13.08 -9.01 13.76
C GLY A 33 -12.53 -9.82 12.59
N LEU A 34 -11.88 -9.13 11.68
CA LEU A 34 -11.31 -9.72 10.46
C LEU A 34 -9.78 -9.74 10.47
N LEU A 35 -9.12 -9.16 11.47
CA LEU A 35 -7.66 -9.19 11.57
C LEU A 35 -7.24 -10.47 12.30
N PRO A 36 -6.42 -11.33 11.67
CA PRO A 36 -5.90 -12.53 12.34
C PRO A 36 -4.96 -12.17 13.49
N PRO A 37 -4.77 -13.06 14.48
CA PRO A 37 -3.82 -12.84 15.57
C PRO A 37 -2.40 -12.54 15.04
N GLY A 38 -1.81 -11.44 15.52
CA GLY A 38 -0.49 -10.97 15.06
C GLY A 38 -0.48 -10.29 13.69
N GLY A 39 -1.64 -10.21 13.02
CA GLY A 39 -1.77 -9.51 11.74
C GLY A 39 -1.55 -8.01 11.85
N VAL A 40 -1.13 -7.41 10.75
CA VAL A 40 -0.96 -5.95 10.61
C VAL A 40 -2.01 -5.44 9.64
N LEU A 41 -2.90 -4.56 10.14
CA LEU A 41 -3.83 -3.86 9.27
C LEU A 41 -3.13 -2.67 8.62
N SER A 42 -3.17 -2.58 7.29
CA SER A 42 -2.68 -1.42 6.53
C SER A 42 -3.65 -1.06 5.40
N HIS A 43 -3.40 0.05 4.74
CA HIS A 43 -4.19 0.50 3.60
C HIS A 43 -3.30 0.62 2.36
N VAL A 44 -3.66 -0.10 1.31
CA VAL A 44 -3.06 0.07 -0.01
C VAL A 44 -4.00 0.89 -0.91
N ALA A 45 -3.43 1.86 -1.59
CA ALA A 45 -4.07 2.57 -2.68
C ALA A 45 -3.43 2.17 -4.02
N VAL A 46 -4.23 2.14 -5.07
CA VAL A 46 -3.81 1.91 -6.45
C VAL A 46 -4.25 3.11 -7.27
N ALA A 47 -3.33 3.71 -8.00
CA ALA A 47 -3.58 4.86 -8.85
C ALA A 47 -3.26 4.54 -10.31
N GLN A 48 -4.19 4.85 -11.21
CA GLN A 48 -3.94 5.03 -12.63
C GLN A 48 -3.77 6.53 -12.88
N ILE A 49 -2.54 6.95 -13.12
CA ILE A 49 -2.17 8.37 -13.30
C ILE A 49 -1.89 8.60 -14.78
N PRO A 50 -2.54 9.59 -15.46
CA PRO A 50 -2.36 9.82 -16.90
C PRO A 50 -0.90 10.02 -17.33
N LEU A 51 -0.09 10.64 -16.47
CA LEU A 51 1.33 10.92 -16.73
C LEU A 51 2.28 9.81 -16.27
N TYR A 52 1.76 8.69 -15.77
CA TYR A 52 2.59 7.55 -15.35
C TYR A 52 2.22 6.31 -16.17
N HIS A 53 3.22 5.64 -16.70
CA HIS A 53 3.06 4.59 -17.73
C HIS A 53 2.47 3.26 -17.23
N LYS A 54 2.18 3.12 -15.94
CA LYS A 54 1.63 1.91 -15.32
C LYS A 54 0.81 2.23 -14.06
N LEU A 55 0.17 1.23 -13.48
CA LEU A 55 -0.45 1.38 -12.16
C LEU A 55 0.61 1.63 -11.10
N LEU A 56 0.30 2.53 -10.17
CA LEU A 56 1.15 2.86 -9.03
C LEU A 56 0.40 2.50 -7.74
N LEU A 57 0.98 1.58 -6.98
CA LEU A 57 0.50 1.24 -5.65
C LEU A 57 1.19 2.10 -4.61
N PHE A 58 0.53 2.36 -3.49
CA PHE A 58 1.20 3.01 -2.36
C PHE A 58 0.51 2.76 -1.03
N SER A 59 1.32 2.69 0.03
CA SER A 59 0.95 2.41 1.42
C SER A 59 1.83 3.22 2.40
N ASP A 60 1.37 3.55 3.59
CA ASP A 60 0.02 3.55 4.10
C ASP A 60 -0.59 4.95 3.97
N ALA A 61 -1.86 5.01 3.59
CA ALA A 61 -2.52 6.31 3.40
C ALA A 61 -3.71 6.55 4.35
N ALA A 62 -4.04 5.57 5.24
CA ALA A 62 -5.28 5.68 6.01
C ALA A 62 -5.31 4.97 7.38
N VAL A 63 -4.33 4.17 7.76
CA VAL A 63 -4.39 3.30 8.96
C VAL A 63 -3.21 3.47 9.89
N ILE A 64 -1.98 3.34 9.42
CA ILE A 64 -0.78 3.29 10.25
C ILE A 64 -0.14 4.69 10.35
N PRO A 65 -0.18 5.36 11.53
CA PRO A 65 0.38 6.69 11.67
C PRO A 65 1.89 6.74 11.38
N ARG A 66 2.65 5.86 12.01
CA ARG A 66 4.11 5.72 11.83
C ARG A 66 4.48 4.25 11.90
N PRO A 67 4.76 3.60 10.76
CA PRO A 67 5.02 2.17 10.74
C PRO A 67 6.29 1.80 11.52
N THR A 68 6.20 0.73 12.30
CA THR A 68 7.37 0.01 12.82
C THR A 68 8.01 -0.82 11.72
N LEU A 69 9.20 -1.37 11.95
CA LEU A 69 9.86 -2.24 10.98
C LEU A 69 8.98 -3.44 10.57
N GLU A 70 8.31 -4.09 11.54
CA GLU A 70 7.41 -5.22 11.24
C GLU A 70 6.18 -4.78 10.45
N GLN A 71 5.66 -3.59 10.71
CA GLN A 71 4.56 -3.03 9.93
C GLN A 71 4.98 -2.71 8.49
N TYR A 72 6.19 -2.16 8.28
CA TYR A 72 6.74 -2.00 6.93
C TYR A 72 6.88 -3.34 6.20
N ARG A 73 7.37 -4.38 6.89
CA ARG A 73 7.48 -5.73 6.34
C ARG A 73 6.12 -6.26 5.87
N ALA A 74 5.11 -6.13 6.70
CA ALA A 74 3.74 -6.53 6.36
C ALA A 74 3.17 -5.74 5.19
N MET A 75 3.34 -4.41 5.18
CA MET A 75 2.92 -3.55 4.07
C MET A 75 3.55 -4.01 2.75
N ILE A 76 4.88 -4.17 2.71
CA ILE A 76 5.60 -4.61 1.50
C ILE A 76 5.11 -5.99 1.06
N THR A 77 4.92 -6.94 1.98
CA THR A 77 4.42 -8.28 1.65
C THR A 77 3.06 -8.21 0.98
N CYS A 78 2.12 -7.45 1.55
CA CYS A 78 0.77 -7.30 0.98
C CYS A 78 0.79 -6.58 -0.37
N ASP A 79 1.56 -5.50 -0.49
CA ASP A 79 1.62 -4.70 -1.72
C ASP A 79 2.27 -5.48 -2.87
N VAL A 80 3.33 -6.24 -2.58
CA VAL A 80 3.99 -7.14 -3.55
C VAL A 80 3.04 -8.24 -4.00
N ALA A 81 2.30 -8.86 -3.07
CA ALA A 81 1.30 -9.87 -3.41
C ALA A 81 0.19 -9.27 -4.31
N LEU A 82 -0.28 -8.06 -4.00
CA LEU A 82 -1.27 -7.36 -4.83
C LEU A 82 -0.71 -7.00 -6.22
N CYS A 83 0.55 -6.58 -6.33
CA CYS A 83 1.20 -6.36 -7.63
C CYS A 83 1.19 -7.62 -8.49
N ARG A 84 1.45 -8.79 -7.91
CA ARG A 84 1.41 -10.08 -8.62
C ARG A 84 0.01 -10.42 -9.12
N VAL A 85 -1.02 -10.18 -8.31
CA VAL A 85 -2.42 -10.34 -8.75
C VAL A 85 -2.75 -9.41 -9.93
N LEU A 86 -2.14 -8.23 -9.96
CA LEU A 86 -2.29 -7.26 -11.05
C LEU A 86 -1.37 -7.58 -12.26
N GLY A 87 -0.67 -8.71 -12.25
CA GLY A 87 0.14 -9.21 -13.36
C GLY A 87 1.61 -8.78 -13.36
N ASN A 88 2.11 -8.19 -12.25
CA ASN A 88 3.52 -7.83 -12.12
C ASN A 88 4.26 -8.80 -11.19
N GLU A 89 5.01 -9.74 -11.77
CA GLU A 89 5.70 -10.79 -11.02
C GLU A 89 6.96 -10.31 -10.27
N GLN A 90 7.56 -9.20 -10.70
CA GLN A 90 8.75 -8.62 -10.06
C GLN A 90 8.56 -7.13 -9.78
N PRO A 91 7.78 -6.78 -8.75
CA PRO A 91 7.52 -5.38 -8.39
C PRO A 91 8.77 -4.63 -7.98
N ARG A 92 8.77 -3.33 -8.23
CA ARG A 92 9.78 -2.36 -7.80
C ARG A 92 9.20 -1.49 -6.70
N VAL A 93 9.74 -1.61 -5.50
CA VAL A 93 9.28 -0.94 -4.29
C VAL A 93 10.23 0.21 -3.93
N ALA A 94 9.74 1.43 -3.93
CA ALA A 94 10.46 2.62 -3.50
C ALA A 94 10.11 2.98 -2.05
N LEU A 95 11.12 3.10 -1.20
CA LEU A 95 10.99 3.52 0.19
C LEU A 95 11.10 5.05 0.26
N ILE A 96 9.99 5.72 0.52
CA ILE A 96 9.83 7.16 0.30
C ILE A 96 10.41 7.99 1.45
N HIS A 97 11.22 8.96 1.07
CA HIS A 97 11.78 10.00 1.93
C HIS A 97 12.04 11.27 1.12
N CYS A 98 12.35 12.36 1.77
CA CYS A 98 12.65 13.63 1.08
C CYS A 98 14.07 13.72 0.50
N THR A 99 14.97 12.80 0.84
CA THR A 99 16.35 12.70 0.31
C THR A 99 16.80 11.24 0.21
N GLU A 100 17.90 11.00 -0.48
CA GLU A 100 18.48 9.66 -0.68
C GLU A 100 19.41 9.22 0.46
N LYS A 101 19.49 10.02 1.55
CA LYS A 101 20.41 9.77 2.66
C LYS A 101 19.71 9.12 3.85
N VAL A 102 20.33 8.05 4.36
CA VAL A 102 19.98 7.49 5.66
C VAL A 102 20.47 8.45 6.76
N ASN A 103 19.59 8.78 7.71
CA ASN A 103 19.86 9.73 8.77
C ASN A 103 19.10 9.40 10.05
N GLU A 104 19.78 9.32 11.18
CA GLU A 104 19.19 9.02 12.49
C GLU A 104 18.11 10.03 12.93
N LYS A 105 18.16 11.28 12.44
CA LYS A 105 17.07 12.26 12.66
C LYS A 105 15.74 11.82 12.03
N PHE A 106 15.78 10.85 11.12
CA PHE A 106 14.64 10.26 10.46
C PHE A 106 14.68 8.74 10.65
N PRO A 107 14.24 8.23 11.81
CA PRO A 107 14.41 6.82 12.21
C PRO A 107 13.88 5.80 11.19
N HIS A 108 12.85 6.14 10.42
CA HIS A 108 12.34 5.27 9.35
C HIS A 108 13.40 4.95 8.29
N THR A 109 14.37 5.86 8.05
CA THR A 109 15.44 5.59 7.07
C THR A 109 16.38 4.46 7.53
N LEU A 110 16.54 4.26 8.84
CA LEU A 110 17.27 3.12 9.40
C LEU A 110 16.51 1.80 9.17
N SER A 111 15.19 1.83 9.28
CA SER A 111 14.34 0.68 8.92
C SER A 111 14.46 0.35 7.43
N TYR A 112 14.60 1.34 6.56
CA TYR A 112 14.75 1.15 5.12
C TYR A 112 16.01 0.35 4.75
N VAL A 113 17.11 0.54 5.48
CA VAL A 113 18.32 -0.29 5.31
C VAL A 113 18.01 -1.77 5.56
N GLN A 114 17.28 -2.06 6.63
CA GLN A 114 16.88 -3.43 6.98
C GLN A 114 15.90 -4.03 5.97
N LEU A 115 14.95 -3.24 5.45
CA LEU A 115 14.00 -3.70 4.44
C LEU A 115 14.67 -4.03 3.10
N LYS A 116 15.69 -3.27 2.70
CA LYS A 116 16.51 -3.59 1.53
C LYS A 116 17.27 -4.91 1.72
N ASP A 117 17.85 -5.12 2.90
CA ASP A 117 18.53 -6.36 3.25
C ASP A 117 17.56 -7.56 3.30
N ASP A 118 16.36 -7.39 3.87
CA ASP A 118 15.29 -8.39 3.84
C ASP A 118 14.91 -8.78 2.40
N ALA A 119 14.81 -7.82 1.49
CA ALA A 119 14.52 -8.07 0.08
C ALA A 119 15.65 -8.87 -0.61
N LEU A 120 16.91 -8.49 -0.36
CA LEU A 120 18.08 -9.22 -0.88
C LEU A 120 18.16 -10.66 -0.38
N ARG A 121 17.67 -10.92 0.83
CA ARG A 121 17.56 -12.27 1.43
C ARG A 121 16.32 -13.03 0.96
N GLY A 122 15.51 -12.46 0.08
CA GLY A 122 14.34 -13.11 -0.50
C GLY A 122 13.09 -13.12 0.39
N ARG A 123 13.04 -12.30 1.46
CA ARG A 123 11.89 -12.24 2.38
C ARG A 123 10.56 -11.96 1.68
N PHE A 124 10.56 -11.16 0.63
CA PHE A 124 9.37 -10.76 -0.11
C PHE A 124 9.23 -11.49 -1.47
N GLY A 125 10.04 -12.54 -1.70
CA GLY A 125 10.13 -13.24 -2.97
C GLY A 125 10.85 -12.39 -4.05
N GLN A 126 10.46 -12.55 -5.32
CA GLN A 126 11.04 -11.77 -6.41
C GLN A 126 10.53 -10.32 -6.35
N VAL A 127 11.36 -9.41 -5.88
CA VAL A 127 11.07 -7.99 -5.71
C VAL A 127 12.35 -7.17 -5.74
N LEU A 128 12.27 -5.94 -6.21
CA LEU A 128 13.36 -4.97 -6.09
C LEU A 128 12.93 -3.88 -5.10
N VAL A 129 13.67 -3.73 -4.01
CA VAL A 129 13.39 -2.71 -2.98
C VAL A 129 14.55 -1.75 -2.89
N ASP A 130 14.29 -0.45 -3.03
CA ASP A 130 15.32 0.57 -2.85
C ASP A 130 14.77 1.86 -2.24
N GLY A 131 15.69 2.66 -1.74
CA GLY A 131 15.47 3.93 -1.03
C GLY A 131 16.49 4.11 0.10
N PRO A 132 16.40 5.20 0.84
CA PRO A 132 15.36 6.25 0.73
C PRO A 132 15.47 7.03 -0.59
N MET A 133 14.33 7.49 -1.12
CA MET A 133 14.26 8.40 -2.26
C MET A 133 12.94 9.19 -2.25
N ASP A 134 12.91 10.34 -2.90
CA ASP A 134 11.66 11.08 -3.05
C ASP A 134 10.74 10.50 -4.14
N ALA A 135 9.46 10.84 -4.05
CA ALA A 135 8.44 10.30 -4.97
C ALA A 135 8.69 10.68 -6.44
N LYS A 136 9.28 11.85 -6.71
CA LYS A 136 9.63 12.25 -8.06
C LYS A 136 10.74 11.36 -8.60
N THR A 137 11.79 11.13 -7.81
CA THR A 137 12.90 10.22 -8.17
C THR A 137 12.39 8.78 -8.38
N ALA A 138 11.46 8.33 -7.56
CA ALA A 138 10.87 6.99 -7.70
C ALA A 138 10.08 6.81 -9.02
N CYS A 139 9.44 7.88 -9.52
CA CYS A 139 8.52 7.82 -10.65
C CYS A 139 9.05 8.49 -11.95
N ASP A 140 10.12 9.27 -11.87
CA ASP A 140 10.69 9.99 -13.02
C ASP A 140 12.17 9.63 -13.23
N LYS A 141 12.45 8.94 -14.32
CA LYS A 141 13.79 8.47 -14.66
C LYS A 141 14.79 9.63 -14.82
N HIS A 142 14.36 10.74 -15.44
CA HIS A 142 15.22 11.90 -15.65
C HIS A 142 15.67 12.53 -14.32
N SER A 143 14.78 12.58 -13.33
CA SER A 143 15.15 13.05 -11.98
C SER A 143 16.22 12.17 -11.32
N GLY A 144 16.16 10.86 -11.54
CA GLY A 144 17.19 9.94 -11.08
C GLY A 144 18.53 10.12 -11.77
N GLU A 145 18.52 10.32 -13.09
CA GLU A 145 19.72 10.59 -13.89
C GLU A 145 20.43 11.86 -13.43
N ILE A 146 19.69 12.95 -13.20
CA ILE A 146 20.24 14.21 -12.67
C ILE A 146 20.93 13.99 -11.31
N LYS A 147 20.36 13.11 -10.46
CA LYS A 147 20.93 12.79 -9.15
C LYS A 147 22.02 11.72 -9.18
N GLY A 148 22.36 11.17 -10.34
CA GLY A 148 23.36 10.13 -10.52
C GLY A 148 23.00 8.79 -9.90
N LEU A 149 21.70 8.47 -9.80
CA LEU A 149 21.20 7.23 -9.22
C LEU A 149 21.05 6.15 -10.29
N THR A 150 21.50 4.94 -9.97
CA THR A 150 21.54 3.79 -10.92
C THR A 150 20.61 2.65 -10.51
N SER A 151 19.78 2.84 -9.49
CA SER A 151 18.85 1.82 -9.02
C SER A 151 17.79 1.47 -10.07
N PRO A 152 17.43 0.18 -10.24
CA PRO A 152 16.37 -0.25 -11.16
C PRO A 152 14.96 0.19 -10.70
N VAL A 153 14.82 0.67 -9.47
CA VAL A 153 13.56 1.22 -8.92
C VAL A 153 13.34 2.66 -9.38
N VAL A 154 14.42 3.42 -9.57
CA VAL A 154 14.38 4.83 -9.95
C VAL A 154 13.67 5.04 -11.28
N GLY A 155 12.67 5.93 -11.29
CA GLY A 155 11.84 6.24 -12.45
C GLY A 155 10.88 5.14 -12.87
N ASN A 156 10.78 4.05 -12.09
CA ASN A 156 10.05 2.87 -12.51
C ASN A 156 9.40 2.11 -11.33
N ALA A 157 9.08 2.82 -10.23
CA ALA A 157 8.44 2.23 -9.07
C ALA A 157 7.05 1.67 -9.40
N ASP A 158 6.73 0.51 -8.86
CA ASP A 158 5.40 -0.08 -8.87
C ASP A 158 4.68 0.20 -7.55
N VAL A 159 5.46 0.33 -6.47
CA VAL A 159 4.97 0.55 -5.11
C VAL A 159 5.76 1.67 -4.45
N LEU A 160 5.06 2.58 -3.78
CA LEU A 160 5.65 3.60 -2.90
C LEU A 160 5.29 3.28 -1.45
N ILE A 161 6.28 3.10 -0.58
CA ILE A 161 6.09 2.92 0.86
C ILE A 161 6.37 4.23 1.57
N PHE A 162 5.36 4.82 2.16
CA PHE A 162 5.45 6.11 2.85
C PHE A 162 5.92 5.98 4.31
N PRO A 163 6.68 6.95 4.84
CA PRO A 163 7.20 6.90 6.20
C PRO A 163 6.15 7.13 7.30
N ASN A 164 5.01 7.70 6.93
CA ASN A 164 3.93 8.02 7.86
C ASN A 164 2.63 8.27 7.09
N ILE A 165 1.51 8.19 7.81
CA ILE A 165 0.17 8.38 7.23
C ILE A 165 -0.04 9.78 6.65
N GLU A 166 0.58 10.80 7.22
CA GLU A 166 0.42 12.18 6.78
C GLU A 166 0.93 12.35 5.35
N SER A 167 2.12 11.79 5.05
CA SER A 167 2.69 11.85 3.69
C SER A 167 1.91 10.99 2.70
N GLY A 168 1.53 9.77 3.07
CA GLY A 168 0.74 8.89 2.20
C GLY A 168 -0.66 9.43 1.93
N ASN A 169 -1.36 9.94 2.95
CA ASN A 169 -2.67 10.55 2.80
C ASN A 169 -2.62 11.84 1.97
N THR A 170 -1.60 12.68 2.20
CA THR A 170 -1.39 13.90 1.39
C THR A 170 -1.18 13.53 -0.07
N PHE A 171 -0.34 12.54 -0.36
CA PHE A 171 -0.10 12.04 -1.71
C PHE A 171 -1.40 11.53 -2.36
N TYR A 172 -2.19 10.71 -1.64
CA TYR A 172 -3.50 10.23 -2.10
C TYR A 172 -4.42 11.40 -2.49
N LYS A 173 -4.57 12.38 -1.59
CA LYS A 173 -5.46 13.53 -1.83
C LYS A 173 -4.96 14.45 -2.96
N THR A 174 -3.64 14.61 -3.09
CA THR A 174 -3.03 15.39 -4.18
C THR A 174 -3.29 14.71 -5.52
N LEU A 175 -3.10 13.41 -5.64
CA LEU A 175 -3.38 12.66 -6.87
C LEU A 175 -4.87 12.72 -7.25
N SER A 176 -5.75 12.55 -6.26
CA SER A 176 -7.20 12.56 -6.52
C SER A 176 -7.75 13.94 -6.90
N LEU A 177 -7.09 15.03 -6.51
CA LEU A 177 -7.53 16.41 -6.80
C LEU A 177 -6.83 16.99 -8.02
N PHE A 178 -5.51 16.83 -8.13
CA PHE A 178 -4.69 17.50 -9.14
C PHE A 178 -4.12 16.56 -10.20
N GLY A 179 -4.11 15.26 -9.95
CA GLY A 179 -3.47 14.27 -10.81
C GLY A 179 -4.37 13.66 -11.86
N ASP A 180 -5.65 14.02 -11.89
CA ASP A 180 -6.68 13.40 -12.75
C ASP A 180 -6.60 11.83 -12.68
N ALA A 181 -6.26 11.32 -11.51
CA ALA A 181 -5.99 9.91 -11.31
C ALA A 181 -7.28 9.14 -10.99
N ASN A 182 -7.44 7.99 -11.65
CA ASN A 182 -8.39 6.99 -11.20
C ASN A 182 -7.82 6.26 -9.98
N MET A 183 -8.55 6.28 -8.88
CA MET A 183 -8.09 5.73 -7.61
C MET A 183 -8.90 4.49 -7.22
N ALA A 184 -8.21 3.51 -6.65
CA ALA A 184 -8.79 2.40 -5.91
C ALA A 184 -8.07 2.24 -4.58
N GLY A 185 -8.68 1.58 -3.60
CA GLY A 185 -8.01 1.28 -2.34
C GLY A 185 -8.78 0.30 -1.49
N MET A 186 -8.04 -0.44 -0.67
CA MET A 186 -8.61 -1.38 0.29
C MET A 186 -7.68 -1.54 1.51
N LEU A 187 -8.22 -2.11 2.57
CA LEU A 187 -7.41 -2.58 3.69
C LEU A 187 -6.79 -3.94 3.36
N THR A 188 -5.57 -4.14 3.83
CA THR A 188 -4.80 -5.37 3.71
C THR A 188 -4.49 -5.96 5.08
N GLY A 189 -4.09 -7.23 5.14
CA GLY A 189 -3.79 -7.95 6.37
C GLY A 189 -5.01 -8.59 7.05
N THR A 190 -6.20 -8.43 6.51
CA THR A 190 -7.44 -9.06 6.99
C THR A 190 -7.71 -10.40 6.31
N ILE A 191 -8.51 -11.28 6.94
CA ILE A 191 -8.89 -12.59 6.39
C ILE A 191 -9.76 -12.51 5.14
N ALA A 192 -10.33 -11.35 4.85
CA ALA A 192 -11.10 -11.06 3.63
C ALA A 192 -10.92 -9.58 3.27
N PRO A 193 -11.03 -9.19 2.00
CA PRO A 193 -10.86 -7.81 1.57
C PRO A 193 -11.85 -6.85 2.24
N VAL A 194 -11.35 -5.69 2.66
CA VAL A 194 -12.18 -4.64 3.27
C VAL A 194 -11.98 -3.34 2.50
N VAL A 195 -13.04 -2.85 1.86
CA VAL A 195 -13.05 -1.62 1.08
C VAL A 195 -13.55 -0.45 1.92
N VAL A 196 -12.72 0.58 2.08
CA VAL A 196 -13.01 1.74 2.95
C VAL A 196 -12.94 3.03 2.14
N PRO A 197 -13.92 3.29 1.26
CA PRO A 197 -13.92 4.51 0.45
C PRO A 197 -14.12 5.75 1.31
N SER A 198 -13.49 6.86 0.89
CA SER A 198 -13.80 8.19 1.43
C SER A 198 -15.22 8.60 1.02
N ARG A 199 -15.86 9.44 1.83
CA ARG A 199 -17.17 10.03 1.46
C ARG A 199 -17.08 10.90 0.20
N SER A 200 -15.91 11.50 -0.03
CA SER A 200 -15.62 12.35 -1.20
C SER A 200 -15.15 11.58 -2.43
N ASP A 201 -14.95 10.26 -2.35
CA ASP A 201 -14.51 9.47 -3.49
C ASP A 201 -15.62 9.37 -4.55
N SER A 202 -15.22 9.41 -5.81
CA SER A 202 -16.13 9.28 -6.95
C SER A 202 -16.79 7.89 -7.02
N GLY A 203 -17.85 7.76 -7.79
CA GLY A 203 -18.46 6.47 -8.09
C GLY A 203 -17.47 5.49 -8.72
N ASN A 204 -16.63 5.98 -9.64
CA ASN A 204 -15.60 5.18 -10.30
C ASN A 204 -14.56 4.67 -9.30
N SER A 205 -14.07 5.52 -8.39
CA SER A 205 -13.11 5.07 -7.35
C SER A 205 -13.69 3.99 -6.45
N LYS A 206 -14.98 4.08 -6.10
CA LYS A 206 -15.68 3.05 -5.33
C LYS A 206 -15.81 1.74 -6.12
N PHE A 207 -16.14 1.82 -7.39
CA PHE A 207 -16.21 0.68 -8.29
C PHE A 207 -14.85 0.00 -8.46
N TYR A 208 -13.79 0.77 -8.73
CA TYR A 208 -12.45 0.22 -8.87
C TYR A 208 -11.92 -0.39 -7.57
N SER A 209 -12.26 0.19 -6.41
CA SER A 209 -11.91 -0.39 -5.11
C SER A 209 -12.59 -1.74 -4.88
N LEU A 210 -13.86 -1.89 -5.28
CA LEU A 210 -14.56 -3.16 -5.21
C LEU A 210 -13.98 -4.18 -6.19
N ALA A 211 -13.68 -3.78 -7.42
CA ALA A 211 -13.02 -4.64 -8.42
C ALA A 211 -11.65 -5.13 -7.91
N LEU A 212 -10.84 -4.23 -7.33
CA LEU A 212 -9.57 -4.57 -6.70
C LEU A 212 -9.74 -5.61 -5.59
N ALA A 213 -10.74 -5.43 -4.72
CA ALA A 213 -11.07 -6.37 -3.65
C ALA A 213 -11.49 -7.75 -4.19
N CYS A 214 -12.26 -7.80 -5.28
CA CYS A 214 -12.61 -9.07 -5.94
C CYS A 214 -11.37 -9.78 -6.49
N MET A 215 -10.42 -9.05 -7.05
CA MET A 215 -9.14 -9.63 -7.53
C MET A 215 -8.28 -10.11 -6.36
N ALA A 216 -8.21 -9.33 -5.29
CA ALA A 216 -7.43 -9.64 -4.09
C ALA A 216 -8.03 -10.77 -3.24
N GLY A 217 -9.32 -11.05 -3.36
CA GLY A 217 -9.99 -12.14 -2.63
C GLY A 217 -9.36 -13.52 -2.85
N LYS A 218 -8.61 -13.69 -3.93
CA LYS A 218 -7.82 -14.91 -4.20
C LYS A 218 -6.53 -14.99 -3.37
N LEU A 219 -6.04 -13.85 -2.83
CA LEU A 219 -4.80 -13.79 -2.04
C LEU A 219 -4.98 -14.25 -0.59
N THR A 220 -6.18 -14.12 -0.05
CA THR A 220 -6.43 -14.34 1.39
C THR A 220 -6.39 -15.82 1.80
N GLN A 221 -6.37 -16.76 0.85
CA GLN A 221 -6.39 -18.20 1.12
C GLN A 221 -5.07 -18.93 0.87
N GLU A 222 -4.10 -18.35 0.15
CA GLU A 222 -2.89 -19.07 -0.28
C GLU A 222 -1.55 -18.34 -0.03
N SER A 223 -1.53 -17.09 0.40
CA SER A 223 -0.31 -16.25 0.27
C SER A 223 0.09 -15.44 1.51
N LEU A 224 -0.53 -15.65 2.66
CA LEU A 224 -0.20 -15.02 3.93
C LEU A 224 0.13 -16.08 4.99
#